data_178460308aaae0e2e8540a931216d5c4
#
_entry.id   178460308aaae0e2e8540a931216d5c4
#
_cell.length_a   1.000
_cell.length_b   1.000
_cell.length_c   1.000
_cell.angle_alpha   90.00
_cell.angle_beta   90.00
_cell.angle_gamma   90.00
#
_symmetry.space_group_name_H-M   'P 1'
#
loop_
_entity.id
_entity.type
_entity.pdbx_description
1 polymer ?
#
loop_
_entity_poly.entity_id
_entity_poly.type
_entity_poly.pdbx_seq_one_letter_code
_entity_poly.pdbx_strand_id
1 'polypeptide(L)' 'MSPNYFSDLIRKTTGESAGTYIRRFVIARAKDELAAGLSVSEVAYRLGFEYPQHLSRMFKKGTGVTPKEYLRSLTN' A
#
# COMPACT_ATOMS: atom_id res chain seq x y z
N MET A 1 11.53 8.14 -7.88
CA MET A 1 10.86 8.01 -8.07
C MET A 1 9.81 8.35 -7.43
N SER A 2 9.13 8.72 -7.76
CA SER A 2 8.17 9.36 -7.02
C SER A 2 6.81 8.73 -7.18
N PRO A 3 6.12 8.53 -6.12
CA PRO A 3 4.75 8.02 -6.21
C PRO A 3 3.83 8.98 -6.93
N ASN A 4 4.25 10.21 -7.11
CA ASN A 4 3.42 11.18 -7.79
C ASN A 4 3.17 10.84 -9.25
N TYR A 5 4.13 10.18 -9.86
CA TYR A 5 3.95 9.77 -11.23
C TYR A 5 2.70 8.90 -11.39
N PHE A 6 2.57 7.94 -10.51
CA PHE A 6 1.44 7.03 -10.55
C PHE A 6 0.14 7.76 -10.22
N SER A 7 0.22 8.66 -9.26
CA SER A 7 -0.93 9.44 -8.86
C SER A 7 -1.45 10.29 -10.01
N ASP A 8 -0.54 10.91 -10.74
CA ASP A 8 -0.92 11.74 -11.88
C ASP A 8 -1.58 10.92 -12.97
N LEU A 9 -1.04 9.73 -13.22
CA LEU A 9 -1.60 8.87 -14.23
C LEU A 9 -3.04 8.49 -13.92
N ILE A 10 -3.28 8.12 -12.68
CA ILE A 10 -4.62 7.72 -12.27
C ILE A 10 -5.58 8.89 -12.33
N ARG A 11 -5.12 10.06 -11.91
CA ARG A 11 -5.96 11.22 -11.94
C ARG A 11 -6.40 11.57 -13.36
N LYS A 12 -5.48 11.44 -14.30
CA LYS A 12 -5.81 11.72 -15.69
C LYS A 12 -6.80 10.72 -16.24
N THR A 13 -6.70 9.48 -15.79
CA THR A 13 -7.53 8.41 -16.29
C THR A 13 -8.94 8.46 -15.71
N THR A 14 -9.03 8.65 -14.40
CA THR A 14 -10.31 8.57 -13.71
C THR A 14 -10.95 9.93 -13.50
N GLY A 15 -10.13 10.97 -13.41
CA GLY A 15 -10.63 12.31 -13.21
C GLY A 15 -10.99 12.64 -11.80
N GLU A 16 -10.90 11.67 -10.89
CA GLU A 16 -11.26 11.94 -9.51
C GLU A 16 -10.87 10.80 -8.63
N SER A 17 -11.02 11.00 -7.33
CA SER A 17 -10.75 9.95 -6.34
C SER A 17 -9.43 9.25 -6.55
N ALA A 18 -8.45 9.98 -7.06
CA ALA A 18 -7.14 9.40 -7.29
C ALA A 18 -6.59 8.82 -6.00
N GLY A 19 -6.81 9.52 -4.89
CA GLY A 19 -6.32 9.05 -3.61
C GLY A 19 -6.92 7.71 -3.22
N THR A 20 -8.21 7.56 -3.43
CA THR A 20 -8.89 6.30 -3.11
C THR A 20 -8.42 5.19 -4.02
N TYR A 21 -8.30 5.49 -5.29
CA TYR A 21 -7.86 4.50 -6.26
C TYR A 21 -6.46 4.01 -5.95
N ILE A 22 -5.56 4.94 -5.66
CA ILE A 22 -4.19 4.60 -5.35
C ILE A 22 -4.12 3.80 -4.05
N ARG A 23 -4.93 4.19 -3.07
CA ARG A 23 -4.94 3.48 -1.80
C ARG A 23 -5.33 2.02 -2.00
N ARG A 24 -6.36 1.76 -2.79
CA ARG A 24 -6.78 0.40 -3.06
C ARG A 24 -5.69 -0.40 -3.76
N PHE A 25 -5.07 0.22 -4.75
CA PHE A 25 -4.02 -0.44 -5.50
C PHE A 25 -2.84 -0.77 -4.59
N VAL A 26 -2.42 0.22 -3.81
CA VAL A 26 -1.28 0.02 -2.91
C VAL A 26 -1.57 -1.07 -1.89
N ILE A 27 -2.76 -1.06 -1.34
CA ILE A 27 -3.12 -2.07 -0.34
C ILE A 27 -3.14 -3.46 -0.96
N ALA A 28 -3.68 -3.59 -2.16
CA ALA A 28 -3.71 -4.89 -2.83
C ALA A 28 -2.30 -5.40 -3.09
N ARG A 29 -1.43 -4.53 -3.57
CA ARG A 29 -0.05 -4.92 -3.82
C ARG A 29 0.66 -5.26 -2.52
N ALA A 30 0.40 -4.48 -1.47
CA ALA A 30 1.03 -4.75 -0.19
C ALA A 30 0.60 -6.11 0.34
N LYS A 31 -0.66 -6.45 0.22
CA LYS A 31 -1.12 -7.76 0.66
C LYS A 31 -0.41 -8.88 -0.07
N ASP A 32 -0.29 -8.75 -1.38
CA ASP A 32 0.38 -9.76 -2.17
C ASP A 32 1.84 -9.92 -1.78
N GLU A 33 2.54 -8.81 -1.62
CA GLU A 33 3.96 -8.87 -1.33
C GLU A 33 4.22 -9.32 0.10
N LEU A 34 3.37 -8.92 1.02
CA LEU A 34 3.51 -9.40 2.39
C LEU A 34 3.28 -10.90 2.46
N ALA A 35 2.29 -11.38 1.74
CA ALA A 35 2.01 -12.82 1.70
C ALA A 35 3.14 -13.58 1.04
N ALA A 36 3.88 -12.93 0.15
CA ALA A 36 5.02 -13.55 -0.51
C ALA A 36 6.26 -13.60 0.38
N GLY A 37 6.21 -12.98 1.55
CA GLY A 37 7.30 -13.09 2.50
C GLY A 37 8.15 -11.83 2.65
N LEU A 38 7.80 -10.74 1.99
CA LEU A 38 8.57 -9.52 2.13
C LEU A 38 8.23 -8.84 3.45
N SER A 39 9.20 -8.11 4.00
CA SER A 39 8.96 -7.36 5.21
C SER A 39 8.17 -6.10 4.89
N VAL A 40 7.57 -5.51 5.93
CA VAL A 40 6.81 -4.28 5.75
C VAL A 40 7.70 -3.19 5.17
N SER A 41 8.95 -3.11 5.64
CA SER A 41 9.88 -2.10 5.11
C SER A 41 10.16 -2.32 3.64
N GLU A 42 10.38 -3.55 3.24
CA GLU A 42 10.65 -3.85 1.84
C GLU A 42 9.47 -3.50 0.98
N VAL A 43 8.28 -3.86 1.42
CA VAL A 43 7.07 -3.56 0.67
C VAL A 43 6.90 -2.05 0.53
N ALA A 44 7.11 -1.33 1.62
CA ALA A 44 6.96 0.12 1.58
C ALA A 44 7.89 0.75 0.56
N TYR A 45 9.15 0.34 0.56
CA TYR A 45 10.11 0.92 -0.38
C TYR A 45 9.80 0.54 -1.81
N ARG A 46 9.36 -0.69 -2.03
CA ARG A 46 9.01 -1.14 -3.37
C ARG A 46 7.82 -0.38 -3.92
N LEU A 47 6.93 0.06 -3.04
CA LEU A 47 5.74 0.80 -3.46
C LEU A 47 5.97 2.30 -3.51
N GLY A 48 7.18 2.75 -3.16
CA GLY A 48 7.52 4.16 -3.29
C GLY A 48 7.34 4.98 -2.04
N PHE A 49 7.15 4.35 -0.90
CA PHE A 49 7.02 5.07 0.36
C PHE A 49 8.40 5.43 0.88
N GLU A 50 8.50 6.63 1.40
CA GLU A 50 9.73 7.08 2.00
C GLU A 50 9.96 6.44 3.35
N TYR A 51 8.87 6.20 4.08
CA TYR A 51 8.95 5.63 5.41
C TYR A 51 7.94 4.49 5.54
N PRO A 52 8.38 3.37 6.12
CA PRO A 52 7.45 2.22 6.26
C PRO A 52 6.19 2.54 7.06
N GLN A 53 6.28 3.45 8.01
CA GLN A 53 5.10 3.76 8.82
C GLN A 53 4.00 4.43 7.99
N HIS A 54 4.35 5.06 6.89
CA HIS A 54 3.33 5.63 6.03
C HIS A 54 2.50 4.54 5.37
N LEU A 55 3.16 3.46 4.96
CA LEU A 55 2.44 2.32 4.42
C LEU A 55 1.56 1.70 5.50
N SER A 56 2.10 1.53 6.69
CA SER A 56 1.33 0.92 7.78
C SER A 56 0.08 1.72 8.08
N ARG A 57 0.21 3.04 8.10
CA ARG A 57 -0.92 3.89 8.38
C ARG A 57 -1.98 3.79 7.30
N MET A 58 -1.54 3.83 6.05
CA MET A 58 -2.47 3.70 4.94
C MET A 58 -3.15 2.34 4.92
N PHE A 59 -2.37 1.30 5.19
CA PHE A 59 -2.89 -0.06 5.21
C PHE A 59 -3.98 -0.20 6.28
N LYS A 60 -3.70 0.30 7.48
CA LYS A 60 -4.68 0.21 8.55
C LYS A 60 -5.93 1.01 8.24
N LYS A 61 -5.76 2.17 7.63
CA LYS A 61 -6.90 3.00 7.28
C LYS A 61 -7.80 2.31 6.25
N GLY A 62 -7.20 1.55 5.34
CA GLY A 62 -7.97 0.92 4.29
C GLY A 62 -8.50 -0.46 4.65
N THR A 63 -7.83 -1.18 5.54
CA THR A 63 -8.23 -2.55 5.87
C THR A 63 -8.70 -2.71 7.30
N GLY A 64 -8.39 -1.76 8.17
CA GLY A 64 -8.75 -1.86 9.57
C GLY A 64 -7.70 -2.54 10.43
N VAL A 65 -6.66 -3.10 9.81
CA VAL A 65 -5.59 -3.76 10.57
C VAL A 65 -4.24 -3.30 10.04
N THR A 66 -3.21 -3.40 10.89
CA THR A 66 -1.87 -3.07 10.44
C THR A 66 -1.34 -4.21 9.58
N PRO A 67 -0.28 -3.94 8.78
CA PRO A 67 0.33 -5.02 8.00
C PRO A 67 0.79 -6.18 8.87
N LYS A 68 1.28 -5.88 10.06
CA LYS A 68 1.72 -6.92 10.97
C LYS A 68 0.55 -7.79 11.42
N GLU A 69 -0.56 -7.16 11.75
CA GLU A 69 -1.76 -7.89 12.14
C GLU A 69 -2.27 -8.73 10.99
N TYR A 70 -2.20 -8.19 9.79
CA TYR A 70 -2.63 -8.91 8.61
C TYR A 70 -1.80 -10.18 8.42
N LEU A 71 -0.47 -10.05 8.56
CA LEU A 71 0.41 -11.20 8.43
C LEU A 71 0.12 -12.25 9.50
N ARG A 72 -0.14 -11.80 10.72
CA ARG A 72 -0.45 -12.72 11.78
C ARG A 72 -1.71 -13.51 11.48
N SER A 73 -2.69 -12.85 10.87
CA SER A 73 -3.93 -13.54 10.55
C SER A 73 -3.74 -14.57 9.45
N LEU A 74 -2.77 -14.36 8.57
CA LEU A 74 -2.49 -15.33 7.52
C LEU A 74 -1.86 -16.61 8.05
N THR A 75 -1.13 -16.51 9.14
CA THR A 75 -0.42 -17.67 9.67
C THR A 75 -1.21 -18.45 10.69
N ASN A 76 -2.38 -18.00 11.01
CA ASN A 76 -3.21 -18.73 11.99
C ASN A 76 -3.96 -19.89 11.38
#